data_38315b8b78b316b18f492310d4db41c7
#
_entry.id   38315b8b78b316b18f492310d4db41c7
#
_cell.length_a   1.000
_cell.length_b   1.000
_cell.length_c   1.000
_cell.angle_alpha   90.00
_cell.angle_beta   90.00
_cell.angle_gamma   90.00
#
_symmetry.space_group_name_H-M   'P 1'
#
loop_
_entity.id
_entity.type
_entity.pdbx_description
1 polymer ?
#
loop_
_entity_poly.entity_id
_entity_poly.type
_entity_poly.pdbx_seq_one_letter_code
_entity_poly.pdbx_strand_id
1 'polypeptide(L)'
;MSAVQTAAARPVAQKRRAIIRIRPAKWVLNLLVVLIAAFWLMPTVGLAIISLRPEALFQQSGWWTVFSAPSQLTLSNYQTLFAQGFASGGLLDSLVTSAEITVPATLLVTIISSLAAYSMAFGRWRGRTIMFAIIIALMVVPVQVALIPVIQLYRGFGDLTGFNPFGTIVGVIIFHVAFGLPFGIFLMNNFYGGLPRELLEAARIDGAGEWRLFSRVVLPLGLPAAASLMIFQFIWVWNDLLVALVFLAGNKHHPLTIFLFDQIRTLAANYWILSTGGMISILVPLVVFFSFQRYFVRGVLAGAVK
;
A
#
# COMPACT_ATOMS: atom_id res chain seq x y z
N MET A 1 9.43 33.74 -78.98
CA MET A 1 10.03 34.14 -77.71
C MET A 1 9.82 33.01 -76.72
N SER A 2 10.86 32.22 -76.48
CA SER A 2 10.87 30.97 -75.72
C SER A 2 11.22 31.29 -74.28
N ALA A 3 10.36 30.89 -73.36
CA ALA A 3 10.57 30.98 -71.91
C ALA A 3 11.23 29.67 -71.41
N VAL A 4 12.49 29.76 -71.05
CA VAL A 4 13.26 28.68 -70.40
C VAL A 4 12.85 28.57 -68.94
N GLN A 5 12.18 27.50 -68.56
CA GLN A 5 11.93 27.15 -67.19
C GLN A 5 13.19 26.53 -66.56
N THR A 6 13.79 27.25 -65.63
CA THR A 6 14.93 26.80 -64.82
C THR A 6 14.38 25.87 -63.73
N ALA A 7 14.66 24.58 -63.81
CA ALA A 7 14.34 23.60 -62.78
C ALA A 7 15.25 23.82 -61.56
N ALA A 8 14.67 24.26 -60.44
CA ALA A 8 15.35 24.38 -59.17
C ALA A 8 15.64 22.99 -58.57
N ALA A 9 16.94 22.67 -58.41
CA ALA A 9 17.39 21.44 -57.78
C ALA A 9 16.96 21.39 -56.29
N ARG A 10 16.23 20.33 -55.92
CA ARG A 10 15.86 20.05 -54.52
C ARG A 10 17.12 19.74 -53.69
N PRO A 11 17.29 20.36 -52.52
CA PRO A 11 18.42 20.02 -51.65
C PRO A 11 18.31 18.61 -51.13
N VAL A 12 19.34 17.81 -51.30
CA VAL A 12 19.49 16.46 -50.75
C VAL A 12 19.50 16.56 -49.22
N ALA A 13 18.50 15.95 -48.57
CA ALA A 13 18.41 15.89 -47.13
C ALA A 13 19.59 15.07 -46.58
N GLN A 14 20.60 15.74 -46.05
CA GLN A 14 21.67 15.14 -45.26
C GLN A 14 21.06 14.48 -44.01
N LYS A 15 21.05 13.15 -43.98
CA LYS A 15 20.79 12.36 -42.78
C LYS A 15 21.83 12.76 -41.72
N ARG A 16 21.45 13.65 -40.79
CA ARG A 16 22.23 13.92 -39.58
C ARG A 16 22.32 12.61 -38.79
N ARG A 17 23.49 11.98 -38.81
CA ARG A 17 23.81 10.89 -37.87
C ARG A 17 23.63 11.45 -36.46
N ALA A 18 22.64 10.97 -35.72
CA ALA A 18 22.47 11.28 -34.31
C ALA A 18 23.68 10.70 -33.58
N ILE A 19 24.67 11.52 -33.31
CA ILE A 19 25.77 11.19 -32.41
C ILE A 19 25.14 11.11 -31.04
N ILE A 20 25.03 9.89 -30.49
CA ILE A 20 24.63 9.64 -29.11
C ILE A 20 25.70 10.27 -28.23
N ARG A 21 25.52 11.54 -27.88
CA ARG A 21 26.35 12.25 -26.91
C ARG A 21 26.06 11.64 -25.56
N ILE A 22 26.85 10.65 -25.16
CA ILE A 22 26.86 10.10 -23.81
C ILE A 22 27.29 11.26 -22.90
N ARG A 23 26.34 11.90 -22.22
CA ARG A 23 26.62 12.96 -21.24
C ARG A 23 27.20 12.30 -20.00
N PRO A 24 28.48 12.53 -19.64
CA PRO A 24 29.12 11.87 -18.49
C PRO A 24 28.34 12.11 -17.17
N ALA A 25 27.69 13.28 -17.05
CA ALA A 25 26.83 13.59 -15.92
C ALA A 25 25.66 12.59 -15.71
N LYS A 26 25.13 11.98 -16.78
CA LYS A 26 24.06 10.98 -16.66
C LYS A 26 24.57 9.66 -16.08
N TRP A 27 25.77 9.25 -16.43
CA TRP A 27 26.37 8.04 -15.88
C TRP A 27 26.69 8.18 -14.40
N VAL A 28 27.24 9.32 -13.99
CA VAL A 28 27.49 9.61 -12.57
C VAL A 28 26.19 9.62 -11.78
N LEU A 29 25.14 10.27 -12.30
CA LEU A 29 23.83 10.29 -11.65
C LEU A 29 23.23 8.88 -11.53
N ASN A 30 23.28 8.09 -12.61
CA ASN A 30 22.78 6.71 -12.58
C ASN A 30 23.57 5.85 -11.59
N LEU A 31 24.90 6.00 -11.55
CA LEU A 31 25.75 5.30 -10.59
C LEU A 31 25.36 5.66 -9.14
N LEU A 32 25.18 6.95 -8.85
CA LEU A 32 24.73 7.41 -7.53
C LEU A 32 23.39 6.81 -7.16
N VAL A 33 22.41 6.81 -8.06
CA VAL A 33 21.10 6.19 -7.84
C VAL A 33 21.24 4.70 -7.53
N VAL A 34 22.06 3.97 -8.28
CA VAL A 34 22.31 2.54 -8.05
C VAL A 34 22.98 2.30 -6.70
N LEU A 35 23.97 3.11 -6.33
CA LEU A 35 24.66 2.98 -5.03
C LEU A 35 23.71 3.27 -3.86
N ILE A 36 22.90 4.31 -3.98
CA ILE A 36 21.87 4.62 -2.96
C ILE A 36 20.86 3.46 -2.87
N ALA A 37 20.37 2.97 -3.99
CA ALA A 37 19.44 1.83 -4.00
C ALA A 37 20.06 0.57 -3.39
N ALA A 38 21.32 0.25 -3.73
CA ALA A 38 22.04 -0.89 -3.14
C ALA A 38 22.22 -0.73 -1.63
N PHE A 39 22.55 0.48 -1.16
CA PHE A 39 22.64 0.78 0.27
C PHE A 39 21.30 0.58 1.01
N TRP A 40 20.21 1.07 0.42
CA TRP A 40 18.85 0.89 0.97
C TRP A 40 18.37 -0.56 0.96
N LEU A 41 18.80 -1.35 -0.01
CA LEU A 41 18.45 -2.76 -0.09
C LEU A 41 19.29 -3.65 0.84
N MET A 42 20.45 -3.17 1.31
CA MET A 42 21.37 -3.95 2.16
C MET A 42 20.67 -4.59 3.39
N PRO A 43 19.87 -3.88 4.21
CA PRO A 43 19.19 -4.48 5.34
C PRO A 43 18.20 -5.59 4.92
N THR A 44 17.46 -5.37 3.83
CA THR A 44 16.49 -6.35 3.33
C THR A 44 17.18 -7.60 2.78
N VAL A 45 18.27 -7.43 2.04
CA VAL A 45 19.12 -8.54 1.55
C VAL A 45 19.73 -9.27 2.73
N GLY A 46 20.24 -8.56 3.73
CA GLY A 46 20.76 -9.14 4.96
C GLY A 46 19.70 -9.98 5.67
N LEU A 47 18.47 -9.46 5.83
CA LEU A 47 17.35 -10.19 6.43
C LEU A 47 17.00 -11.45 5.61
N ALA A 48 16.98 -11.36 4.29
CA ALA A 48 16.71 -12.50 3.40
C ALA A 48 17.78 -13.59 3.56
N ILE A 49 19.05 -13.21 3.60
CA ILE A 49 20.15 -14.17 3.81
C ILE A 49 20.05 -14.79 5.21
N ILE A 50 19.79 -14.00 6.23
CA ILE A 50 19.62 -14.46 7.60
C ILE A 50 18.48 -15.49 7.68
N SER A 51 17.34 -15.23 7.06
CA SER A 51 16.20 -16.15 7.09
C SER A 51 16.48 -17.52 6.47
N LEU A 52 17.50 -17.61 5.61
CA LEU A 52 17.97 -18.83 4.96
C LEU A 52 19.16 -19.49 5.67
N ARG A 53 19.64 -18.96 6.80
CA ARG A 53 20.76 -19.52 7.55
C ARG A 53 20.28 -20.27 8.80
N PRO A 54 20.92 -21.39 9.19
CA PRO A 54 20.62 -22.09 10.43
C PRO A 54 20.81 -21.19 11.65
N GLU A 55 19.97 -21.36 12.67
CA GLU A 55 20.03 -20.60 13.92
C GLU A 55 21.40 -20.61 14.58
N ALA A 56 22.07 -21.75 14.59
CA ALA A 56 23.39 -21.92 15.19
C ALA A 56 24.47 -20.96 14.64
N LEU A 57 24.28 -20.43 13.42
CA LEU A 57 25.24 -19.52 12.80
C LEU A 57 24.99 -18.03 13.11
N PHE A 58 23.84 -17.68 13.69
CA PHE A 58 23.51 -16.26 13.95
C PHE A 58 24.46 -15.59 14.94
N GLN A 59 24.89 -16.32 15.97
CA GLN A 59 25.77 -15.79 17.01
C GLN A 59 27.25 -15.95 16.65
N GLN A 60 27.59 -16.77 15.67
CA GLN A 60 28.96 -17.09 15.31
C GLN A 60 29.52 -16.23 14.19
N SER A 61 28.70 -15.79 13.25
CA SER A 61 29.16 -15.06 12.07
C SER A 61 28.08 -14.17 11.46
N GLY A 62 28.50 -13.06 10.82
CA GLY A 62 27.60 -12.16 10.12
C GLY A 62 27.02 -12.76 8.83
N TRP A 63 25.93 -12.20 8.31
CA TRP A 63 25.24 -12.69 7.11
C TRP A 63 26.12 -12.67 5.85
N TRP A 64 27.13 -11.79 5.80
CA TRP A 64 28.05 -11.67 4.65
C TRP A 64 28.97 -12.89 4.48
N THR A 65 29.10 -13.76 5.48
CA THR A 65 29.90 -14.99 5.37
C THR A 65 29.30 -15.98 4.38
N VAL A 66 28.05 -15.80 3.97
CA VAL A 66 27.42 -16.61 2.91
C VAL A 66 28.18 -16.51 1.58
N PHE A 67 28.82 -15.38 1.30
CA PHE A 67 29.59 -15.21 0.06
C PHE A 67 30.85 -16.09 0.01
N SER A 68 31.43 -16.45 1.17
CA SER A 68 32.57 -17.39 1.27
C SER A 68 32.13 -18.83 1.46
N ALA A 69 30.92 -19.07 1.98
CA ALA A 69 30.39 -20.39 2.27
C ALA A 69 28.90 -20.51 1.89
N PRO A 70 28.53 -20.56 0.59
CA PRO A 70 27.13 -20.61 0.14
C PRO A 70 26.37 -21.85 0.63
N SER A 71 27.10 -22.95 1.00
CA SER A 71 26.50 -24.18 1.55
C SER A 71 25.78 -23.98 2.88
N GLN A 72 25.92 -22.80 3.52
CA GLN A 72 25.20 -22.47 4.74
C GLN A 72 23.70 -22.19 4.49
N LEU A 73 23.29 -21.92 3.24
CA LEU A 73 21.90 -21.62 2.92
C LEU A 73 21.02 -22.88 3.04
N THR A 74 19.91 -22.73 3.77
CA THR A 74 18.95 -23.80 4.00
C THR A 74 17.53 -23.24 4.05
N LEU A 75 16.55 -24.05 3.73
CA LEU A 75 15.12 -23.74 3.90
C LEU A 75 14.56 -24.27 5.22
N SER A 76 15.39 -24.83 6.10
CA SER A 76 14.94 -25.48 7.34
C SER A 76 14.11 -24.57 8.23
N ASN A 77 14.47 -23.27 8.33
CA ASN A 77 13.71 -22.29 9.13
C ASN A 77 12.26 -22.16 8.62
N TYR A 78 12.10 -22.07 7.30
CA TYR A 78 10.77 -22.02 6.67
C TYR A 78 10.00 -23.32 6.88
N GLN A 79 10.65 -24.47 6.69
CA GLN A 79 10.04 -25.78 6.90
C GLN A 79 9.55 -25.93 8.34
N THR A 80 10.36 -25.53 9.33
CA THR A 80 10.01 -25.60 10.75
C THR A 80 8.82 -24.69 11.09
N LEU A 81 8.81 -23.45 10.56
CA LEU A 81 7.68 -22.53 10.79
C LEU A 81 6.38 -23.01 10.15
N PHE A 82 6.45 -23.51 8.91
CA PHE A 82 5.26 -24.01 8.23
C PHE A 82 4.79 -25.37 8.77
N ALA A 83 5.68 -26.19 9.35
CA ALA A 83 5.31 -27.45 9.98
C ALA A 83 4.42 -27.27 11.22
N GLN A 84 4.42 -26.09 11.85
CA GLN A 84 3.50 -25.76 12.95
C GLN A 84 2.02 -25.65 12.48
N GLY A 85 1.80 -25.57 11.17
CA GLY A 85 0.47 -25.47 10.58
C GLY A 85 -0.32 -24.27 11.10
N PHE A 86 -1.64 -24.45 11.22
CA PHE A 86 -2.57 -23.42 11.74
C PHE A 86 -2.74 -23.51 13.27
N ALA A 87 -1.67 -23.87 14.01
CA ALA A 87 -1.72 -23.80 15.46
C ALA A 87 -2.06 -22.37 15.91
N SER A 88 -2.97 -22.24 16.89
CA SER A 88 -3.43 -20.95 17.40
C SER A 88 -2.22 -20.11 17.88
N GLY A 89 -2.10 -18.88 17.36
CA GLY A 89 -0.96 -18.00 17.62
C GLY A 89 0.34 -18.35 16.88
N GLY A 90 0.30 -19.32 15.97
CA GLY A 90 1.42 -19.63 15.05
C GLY A 90 1.49 -18.69 13.85
N LEU A 91 2.54 -18.89 13.02
CA LEU A 91 2.78 -18.04 11.85
C LEU A 91 1.58 -18.02 10.87
N LEU A 92 1.06 -19.20 10.50
CA LEU A 92 -0.02 -19.29 9.51
C LEU A 92 -1.35 -18.73 10.04
N ASP A 93 -1.66 -18.98 11.30
CA ASP A 93 -2.82 -18.37 11.98
C ASP A 93 -2.71 -16.84 11.99
N SER A 94 -1.52 -16.31 12.31
CA SER A 94 -1.26 -14.87 12.33
C SER A 94 -1.28 -14.24 10.94
N LEU A 95 -0.85 -14.97 9.90
CA LEU A 95 -0.99 -14.52 8.49
C LEU A 95 -2.45 -14.43 8.07
N VAL A 96 -3.25 -15.44 8.40
CA VAL A 96 -4.69 -15.43 8.11
C VAL A 96 -5.37 -14.30 8.86
N THR A 97 -5.09 -14.12 10.14
CA THR A 97 -5.64 -13.02 10.95
C THR A 97 -5.26 -11.65 10.37
N SER A 98 -4.00 -11.47 9.93
CA SER A 98 -3.58 -10.25 9.23
C SER A 98 -4.40 -10.01 7.97
N ALA A 99 -4.65 -11.06 7.18
CA ALA A 99 -5.45 -10.95 5.95
C ALA A 99 -6.93 -10.66 6.26
N GLU A 100 -7.51 -11.30 7.29
CA GLU A 100 -8.88 -11.07 7.75
C GLU A 100 -9.13 -9.63 8.23
N ILE A 101 -8.10 -8.96 8.76
CA ILE A 101 -8.16 -7.54 9.11
C ILE A 101 -7.92 -6.66 7.88
N THR A 102 -6.83 -6.91 7.16
CA THR A 102 -6.32 -5.98 6.13
C THR A 102 -7.20 -5.95 4.90
N VAL A 103 -7.66 -7.11 4.42
CA VAL A 103 -8.43 -7.17 3.17
C VAL A 103 -9.80 -6.48 3.32
N PRO A 104 -10.64 -6.79 4.33
CA PRO A 104 -11.90 -6.08 4.49
C PRO A 104 -11.72 -4.59 4.78
N ALA A 105 -10.76 -4.20 5.63
CA ALA A 105 -10.50 -2.79 5.91
C ALA A 105 -10.12 -2.02 4.64
N THR A 106 -9.23 -2.57 3.82
CA THR A 106 -8.80 -1.96 2.55
C THR A 106 -9.97 -1.82 1.56
N LEU A 107 -10.76 -2.86 1.40
CA LEU A 107 -11.91 -2.84 0.49
C LEU A 107 -12.97 -1.85 0.95
N LEU A 108 -13.32 -1.85 2.23
CA LEU A 108 -14.32 -0.93 2.79
C LEU A 108 -13.87 0.52 2.65
N VAL A 109 -12.61 0.84 3.00
CA VAL A 109 -12.09 2.20 2.81
C VAL A 109 -12.16 2.60 1.35
N THR A 110 -11.75 1.74 0.42
CA THR A 110 -11.74 2.05 -1.01
C THR A 110 -13.14 2.29 -1.55
N ILE A 111 -14.09 1.43 -1.21
CA ILE A 111 -15.49 1.54 -1.67
C ILE A 111 -16.14 2.80 -1.09
N ILE A 112 -16.07 2.98 0.23
CA ILE A 112 -16.72 4.12 0.91
C ILE A 112 -16.08 5.43 0.46
N SER A 113 -14.75 5.49 0.36
CA SER A 113 -14.04 6.68 -0.13
C SER A 113 -14.39 7.03 -1.57
N SER A 114 -14.53 6.03 -2.45
CA SER A 114 -14.93 6.26 -3.85
C SER A 114 -16.33 6.85 -3.94
N LEU A 115 -17.29 6.33 -3.19
CA LEU A 115 -18.66 6.84 -3.15
C LEU A 115 -18.73 8.25 -2.54
N ALA A 116 -18.07 8.47 -1.40
CA ALA A 116 -18.03 9.76 -0.74
C ALA A 116 -17.34 10.81 -1.63
N ALA A 117 -16.20 10.48 -2.22
CA ALA A 117 -15.48 11.35 -3.12
C ALA A 117 -16.29 11.70 -4.38
N TYR A 118 -17.04 10.75 -4.95
CA TYR A 118 -17.96 11.02 -6.05
C TYR A 118 -18.99 12.07 -5.66
N SER A 119 -19.64 11.91 -4.51
CA SER A 119 -20.59 12.88 -3.99
C SER A 119 -19.96 14.25 -3.74
N MET A 120 -18.71 14.28 -3.28
CA MET A 120 -17.99 15.54 -3.04
C MET A 120 -17.47 16.19 -4.31
N ALA A 121 -17.04 15.45 -5.32
CA ALA A 121 -16.54 16.00 -6.58
C ALA A 121 -17.66 16.55 -7.46
N PHE A 122 -18.77 15.81 -7.58
CA PHE A 122 -19.82 16.06 -8.57
C PHE A 122 -21.19 16.43 -7.98
N GLY A 123 -21.41 16.15 -6.70
CA GLY A 123 -22.67 16.46 -6.02
C GLY A 123 -22.90 17.96 -5.88
N ARG A 124 -24.16 18.39 -5.95
CA ARG A 124 -24.61 19.79 -5.80
C ARG A 124 -25.41 19.98 -4.50
N TRP A 125 -24.78 19.73 -3.34
CA TRP A 125 -25.44 19.84 -2.05
C TRP A 125 -24.78 20.91 -1.17
N ARG A 126 -25.57 21.52 -0.27
CA ARG A 126 -25.11 22.57 0.66
C ARG A 126 -24.19 21.93 1.71
N GLY A 127 -23.09 22.60 2.05
CA GLY A 127 -22.15 22.13 3.07
C GLY A 127 -21.02 21.22 2.56
N ARG A 128 -20.99 20.85 1.27
CA ARG A 128 -19.96 19.99 0.67
C ARG A 128 -18.53 20.45 0.99
N THR A 129 -18.26 21.73 0.83
CA THR A 129 -16.91 22.31 1.07
C THR A 129 -16.53 22.24 2.55
N ILE A 130 -17.49 22.50 3.44
CA ILE A 130 -17.27 22.43 4.90
C ILE A 130 -17.00 20.97 5.29
N MET A 131 -17.80 20.03 4.80
CA MET A 131 -17.61 18.61 5.06
C MET A 131 -16.23 18.14 4.58
N PHE A 132 -15.81 18.54 3.39
CA PHE A 132 -14.48 18.20 2.88
C PHE A 132 -13.36 18.82 3.72
N ALA A 133 -13.52 20.06 4.17
CA ALA A 133 -12.58 20.71 5.09
C ALA A 133 -12.48 19.96 6.44
N ILE A 134 -13.62 19.50 6.99
CA ILE A 134 -13.64 18.67 8.21
C ILE A 134 -12.91 17.35 7.99
N ILE A 135 -13.12 16.67 6.85
CA ILE A 135 -12.45 15.42 6.52
C ILE A 135 -10.93 15.63 6.45
N ILE A 136 -10.47 16.72 5.84
CA ILE A 136 -9.03 17.04 5.79
C ILE A 136 -8.50 17.31 7.21
N ALA A 137 -9.26 18.05 8.04
CA ALA A 137 -8.87 18.33 9.41
C ALA A 137 -8.73 17.04 10.25
N LEU A 138 -9.58 16.04 10.02
CA LEU A 138 -9.49 14.74 10.70
C LEU A 138 -8.20 13.97 10.37
N MET A 139 -7.57 14.20 9.23
CA MET A 139 -6.28 13.58 8.90
C MET A 139 -5.14 14.01 9.83
N VAL A 140 -5.28 15.15 10.50
CA VAL A 140 -4.27 15.66 11.44
C VAL A 140 -4.35 14.97 12.79
N VAL A 141 -5.47 14.30 13.11
CA VAL A 141 -5.65 13.61 14.40
C VAL A 141 -4.71 12.39 14.48
N PRO A 142 -3.75 12.38 15.43
CA PRO A 142 -2.87 11.22 15.58
C PRO A 142 -3.67 10.01 16.05
N VAL A 143 -3.46 8.88 15.39
CA VAL A 143 -4.11 7.59 15.74
C VAL A 143 -3.92 7.25 17.22
N GLN A 144 -2.73 7.51 17.75
CA GLN A 144 -2.37 7.22 19.14
C GLN A 144 -3.27 7.90 20.17
N VAL A 145 -3.66 9.15 19.91
CA VAL A 145 -4.53 9.92 20.81
C VAL A 145 -5.95 9.37 20.81
N ALA A 146 -6.39 8.79 19.70
CA ALA A 146 -7.74 8.29 19.54
C ALA A 146 -7.97 6.88 20.15
N LEU A 147 -6.92 6.14 20.48
CA LEU A 147 -7.05 4.75 20.95
C LEU A 147 -7.93 4.65 22.20
N ILE A 148 -7.63 5.43 23.24
CA ILE A 148 -8.40 5.38 24.50
C ILE A 148 -9.85 5.84 24.32
N PRO A 149 -10.15 6.97 23.67
CA PRO A 149 -11.53 7.37 23.38
C PRO A 149 -12.32 6.32 22.58
N VAL A 150 -11.69 5.67 21.58
CA VAL A 150 -12.38 4.63 20.80
C VAL A 150 -12.64 3.38 21.63
N ILE A 151 -11.72 2.97 22.52
CA ILE A 151 -11.99 1.86 23.45
C ILE A 151 -13.21 2.17 24.34
N GLN A 152 -13.28 3.39 24.87
CA GLN A 152 -14.42 3.82 25.69
C GLN A 152 -15.73 3.81 24.88
N LEU A 153 -15.68 4.30 23.64
CA LEU A 153 -16.82 4.24 22.72
C LEU A 153 -17.27 2.80 22.46
N TYR A 154 -16.33 1.88 22.21
CA TYR A 154 -16.65 0.47 21.94
C TYR A 154 -17.26 -0.22 23.18
N ARG A 155 -16.74 0.07 24.37
CA ARG A 155 -17.33 -0.46 25.62
C ARG A 155 -18.73 0.09 25.85
N GLY A 156 -18.93 1.41 25.72
CA GLY A 156 -20.27 2.01 25.85
C GLY A 156 -21.25 1.49 24.79
N PHE A 157 -20.79 1.22 23.56
CA PHE A 157 -21.61 0.57 22.55
C PHE A 157 -21.97 -0.87 22.95
N GLY A 158 -21.02 -1.59 23.54
CA GLY A 158 -21.25 -2.93 24.09
C GLY A 158 -22.28 -2.95 25.22
N ASP A 159 -22.21 -1.98 26.11
CA ASP A 159 -23.19 -1.84 27.23
C ASP A 159 -24.61 -1.58 26.71
N LEU A 160 -24.74 -0.85 25.58
CA LEU A 160 -26.05 -0.53 25.00
C LEU A 160 -26.62 -1.65 24.13
N THR A 161 -25.78 -2.40 23.42
CA THR A 161 -26.23 -3.33 22.36
C THR A 161 -25.96 -4.80 22.68
N GLY A 162 -25.15 -5.08 23.71
CA GLY A 162 -24.68 -6.42 24.03
C GLY A 162 -23.49 -6.88 23.16
N PHE A 163 -23.08 -6.13 22.13
CA PHE A 163 -21.93 -6.43 21.29
C PHE A 163 -20.79 -5.43 21.52
N ASN A 164 -19.70 -5.86 22.13
CA ASN A 164 -18.52 -5.03 22.33
C ASN A 164 -17.48 -5.28 21.22
N PRO A 165 -17.23 -4.30 20.33
CA PRO A 165 -16.20 -4.44 19.29
C PRO A 165 -14.76 -4.51 19.84
N PHE A 166 -14.51 -3.97 21.04
CA PHE A 166 -13.19 -4.04 21.67
C PHE A 166 -12.79 -5.50 21.94
N GLY A 167 -11.56 -5.85 21.60
CA GLY A 167 -11.07 -7.23 21.73
C GLY A 167 -11.44 -8.13 20.54
N THR A 168 -12.02 -7.60 19.47
CA THR A 168 -12.44 -8.38 18.31
C THR A 168 -11.73 -7.91 17.02
N ILE A 169 -11.57 -8.81 16.05
CA ILE A 169 -11.09 -8.49 14.69
C ILE A 169 -11.99 -7.43 14.04
N VAL A 170 -13.29 -7.52 14.23
CA VAL A 170 -14.27 -6.56 13.70
C VAL A 170 -14.01 -5.16 14.24
N GLY A 171 -13.69 -5.02 15.52
CA GLY A 171 -13.34 -3.73 16.11
C GLY A 171 -12.09 -3.12 15.51
N VAL A 172 -11.06 -3.92 15.23
CA VAL A 172 -9.84 -3.47 14.54
C VAL A 172 -10.15 -3.04 13.10
N ILE A 173 -10.99 -3.80 12.38
CA ILE A 173 -11.42 -3.42 11.00
C ILE A 173 -12.16 -2.07 11.04
N ILE A 174 -13.13 -1.90 11.92
CA ILE A 174 -13.91 -0.64 12.04
C ILE A 174 -12.97 0.53 12.36
N PHE A 175 -11.99 0.34 13.24
CA PHE A 175 -11.00 1.36 13.56
C PHE A 175 -10.19 1.77 12.33
N HIS A 176 -9.63 0.80 11.63
CA HIS A 176 -8.84 1.07 10.41
C HIS A 176 -9.68 1.70 9.29
N VAL A 177 -10.94 1.31 9.16
CA VAL A 177 -11.86 1.95 8.21
C VAL A 177 -12.09 3.40 8.60
N ALA A 178 -12.43 3.70 9.85
CA ALA A 178 -12.70 5.05 10.30
C ALA A 178 -11.50 5.99 10.08
N PHE A 179 -10.29 5.56 10.42
CA PHE A 179 -9.07 6.35 10.26
C PHE A 179 -8.52 6.36 8.84
N GLY A 180 -8.84 5.38 8.01
CA GLY A 180 -8.46 5.34 6.60
C GLY A 180 -9.33 6.20 5.70
N LEU A 181 -10.60 6.42 6.06
CA LEU A 181 -11.56 7.16 5.24
C LEU A 181 -11.13 8.60 4.92
N PRO A 182 -10.61 9.42 5.84
CA PRO A 182 -10.22 10.79 5.54
C PRO A 182 -9.19 10.86 4.40
N PHE A 183 -8.13 10.07 4.50
CA PHE A 183 -7.11 9.99 3.44
C PHE A 183 -7.70 9.43 2.13
N GLY A 184 -8.48 8.36 2.22
CA GLY A 184 -9.09 7.75 1.04
C GLY A 184 -10.02 8.70 0.30
N ILE A 185 -10.89 9.43 1.01
CA ILE A 185 -11.79 10.43 0.43
C ILE A 185 -11.00 11.59 -0.19
N PHE A 186 -9.97 12.07 0.49
CA PHE A 186 -9.09 13.12 -0.03
C PHE A 186 -8.43 12.71 -1.34
N LEU A 187 -7.82 11.53 -1.39
CA LEU A 187 -7.13 11.02 -2.57
C LEU A 187 -8.10 10.83 -3.74
N MET A 188 -9.23 10.17 -3.50
CA MET A 188 -10.23 9.90 -4.55
C MET A 188 -10.90 11.19 -5.03
N ASN A 189 -11.19 12.14 -4.13
CA ASN A 189 -11.80 13.42 -4.49
C ASN A 189 -10.87 14.27 -5.38
N ASN A 190 -9.57 14.29 -5.07
CA ASN A 190 -8.59 15.00 -5.90
C ASN A 190 -8.50 14.39 -7.30
N PHE A 191 -8.56 13.06 -7.41
CA PHE A 191 -8.56 12.39 -8.71
C PHE A 191 -9.84 12.67 -9.50
N TYR A 192 -11.00 12.50 -8.88
CA TYR A 192 -12.30 12.74 -9.52
C TYR A 192 -12.49 14.19 -9.93
N GLY A 193 -12.00 15.14 -9.13
CA GLY A 193 -12.02 16.57 -9.47
C GLY A 193 -11.20 16.94 -10.71
N GLY A 194 -10.25 16.08 -11.12
CA GLY A 194 -9.47 16.21 -12.35
C GLY A 194 -10.11 15.59 -13.59
N LEU A 195 -11.24 14.88 -13.47
CA LEU A 195 -11.91 14.29 -14.62
C LEU A 195 -12.66 15.38 -15.45
N PRO A 196 -12.64 15.31 -16.79
CA PRO A 196 -13.37 16.23 -17.66
C PRO A 196 -14.88 16.17 -17.37
N ARG A 197 -15.48 17.32 -17.11
CA ARG A 197 -16.92 17.42 -16.81
C ARG A 197 -17.79 17.07 -18.00
N GLU A 198 -17.28 17.31 -19.19
CA GLU A 198 -17.94 17.02 -20.47
C GLU A 198 -18.34 15.54 -20.59
N LEU A 199 -17.51 14.64 -20.06
CA LEU A 199 -17.83 13.18 -20.04
C LEU A 199 -19.05 12.86 -19.19
N LEU A 200 -19.21 13.57 -18.07
CA LEU A 200 -20.34 13.37 -17.17
C LEU A 200 -21.60 14.00 -17.72
N GLU A 201 -21.46 15.16 -18.34
CA GLU A 201 -22.60 15.86 -18.98
C GLU A 201 -23.12 15.08 -20.18
N ALA A 202 -22.25 14.57 -21.03
CA ALA A 202 -22.62 13.69 -22.15
C ALA A 202 -23.40 12.47 -21.65
N ALA A 203 -22.90 11.76 -20.64
CA ALA A 203 -23.57 10.60 -20.08
C ALA A 203 -24.95 10.94 -19.46
N ARG A 204 -25.11 12.15 -18.89
CA ARG A 204 -26.42 12.63 -18.38
C ARG A 204 -27.38 12.94 -19.50
N ILE A 205 -26.91 13.52 -20.62
CA ILE A 205 -27.72 13.75 -21.84
C ILE A 205 -28.22 12.41 -22.39
N ASP A 206 -27.38 11.35 -22.34
CA ASP A 206 -27.74 9.99 -22.72
C ASP A 206 -28.68 9.28 -21.71
N GLY A 207 -29.18 10.01 -20.69
CA GLY A 207 -30.15 9.50 -19.72
C GLY A 207 -29.52 8.64 -18.59
N ALA A 208 -28.21 8.72 -18.34
CA ALA A 208 -27.60 8.01 -17.24
C ALA A 208 -27.98 8.62 -15.89
N GLY A 209 -28.64 7.84 -15.01
CA GLY A 209 -28.82 8.21 -13.60
C GLY A 209 -27.50 8.16 -12.82
N GLU A 210 -27.46 8.78 -11.64
CA GLU A 210 -26.22 8.96 -10.84
C GLU A 210 -25.49 7.66 -10.52
N TRP A 211 -26.20 6.55 -10.23
CA TRP A 211 -25.57 5.25 -10.00
C TRP A 211 -24.91 4.67 -11.26
N ARG A 212 -25.56 4.83 -12.42
CA ARG A 212 -24.99 4.40 -13.72
C ARG A 212 -23.79 5.26 -14.08
N LEU A 213 -23.86 6.57 -13.83
CA LEU A 213 -22.76 7.49 -14.04
C LEU A 213 -21.56 7.14 -13.16
N PHE A 214 -21.78 6.90 -11.87
CA PHE A 214 -20.72 6.45 -10.97
C PHE A 214 -20.12 5.12 -11.42
N SER A 215 -20.93 4.07 -11.57
CA SER A 215 -20.45 2.70 -11.75
C SER A 215 -19.88 2.43 -13.15
N ARG A 216 -20.38 3.10 -14.21
CA ARG A 216 -19.98 2.84 -15.60
C ARG A 216 -19.04 3.89 -16.18
N VAL A 217 -18.94 5.08 -15.59
CA VAL A 217 -18.11 6.17 -16.11
C VAL A 217 -17.02 6.52 -15.09
N VAL A 218 -17.40 7.01 -13.90
CA VAL A 218 -16.44 7.58 -12.96
C VAL A 218 -15.56 6.51 -12.31
N LEU A 219 -16.14 5.41 -11.83
CA LEU A 219 -15.39 4.34 -11.18
C LEU A 219 -14.37 3.66 -12.12
N PRO A 220 -14.71 3.29 -13.37
CA PRO A 220 -13.72 2.77 -14.30
C PRO A 220 -12.58 3.74 -14.61
N LEU A 221 -12.88 5.02 -14.80
CA LEU A 221 -11.87 6.05 -14.99
C LEU A 221 -11.03 6.27 -13.73
N GLY A 222 -11.61 6.09 -12.55
CA GLY A 222 -10.98 6.21 -11.23
C GLY A 222 -10.20 4.99 -10.78
N LEU A 223 -10.23 3.87 -11.51
CA LEU A 223 -9.50 2.64 -11.13
C LEU A 223 -8.02 2.86 -10.80
N PRO A 224 -7.26 3.71 -11.52
CA PRO A 224 -5.87 3.97 -11.15
C PRO A 224 -5.71 4.60 -9.77
N ALA A 225 -6.59 5.53 -9.38
CA ALA A 225 -6.58 6.14 -8.06
C ALA A 225 -7.05 5.16 -6.98
N ALA A 226 -8.10 4.39 -7.26
CA ALA A 226 -8.60 3.36 -6.36
C ALA A 226 -7.54 2.27 -6.10
N ALA A 227 -6.81 1.85 -7.13
CA ALA A 227 -5.70 0.91 -6.98
C ALA A 227 -4.54 1.49 -6.14
N SER A 228 -4.23 2.78 -6.32
CA SER A 228 -3.24 3.45 -5.49
C SER A 228 -3.69 3.51 -4.03
N LEU A 229 -4.97 3.84 -3.78
CA LEU A 229 -5.56 3.84 -2.44
C LEU A 229 -5.52 2.44 -1.81
N MET A 230 -5.87 1.39 -2.56
CA MET A 230 -5.80 0.01 -2.08
C MET A 230 -4.38 -0.38 -1.66
N ILE A 231 -3.35 -0.02 -2.43
CA ILE A 231 -1.96 -0.30 -2.07
C ILE A 231 -1.58 0.42 -0.76
N PHE A 232 -1.83 1.73 -0.66
CA PHE A 232 -1.50 2.48 0.56
C PHE A 232 -2.23 1.97 1.78
N GLN A 233 -3.54 1.74 1.66
CA GLN A 233 -4.37 1.27 2.76
C GLN A 233 -3.97 -0.15 3.18
N PHE A 234 -3.71 -1.04 2.21
CA PHE A 234 -3.24 -2.40 2.49
C PHE A 234 -1.93 -2.37 3.27
N ILE A 235 -0.92 -1.63 2.79
CA ILE A 235 0.39 -1.54 3.44
C ILE A 235 0.25 -0.94 4.85
N TRP A 236 -0.58 0.07 5.02
CA TRP A 236 -0.79 0.71 6.30
C TRP A 236 -1.41 -0.24 7.33
N VAL A 237 -2.49 -0.95 6.97
CA VAL A 237 -3.16 -1.90 7.87
C VAL A 237 -2.32 -3.15 8.11
N TRP A 238 -1.67 -3.69 7.06
CA TRP A 238 -0.83 -4.88 7.16
C TRP A 238 0.34 -4.70 8.14
N ASN A 239 0.95 -3.53 8.16
CA ASN A 239 2.10 -3.23 9.01
C ASN A 239 1.71 -2.65 10.39
N ASP A 240 0.40 -2.49 10.67
CA ASP A 240 0.01 -1.93 11.95
C ASP A 240 0.27 -2.92 13.09
N LEU A 241 1.01 -2.45 14.07
CA LEU A 241 1.27 -3.14 15.31
C LEU A 241 0.50 -2.50 16.47
N LEU A 242 0.38 -1.17 16.47
CA LEU A 242 -0.07 -0.43 17.62
C LEU A 242 -1.56 -0.66 17.92
N VAL A 243 -2.41 -0.51 16.90
CA VAL A 243 -3.85 -0.76 17.05
C VAL A 243 -4.09 -2.22 17.40
N ALA A 244 -3.39 -3.13 16.72
CA ALA A 244 -3.48 -4.55 17.01
C ALA A 244 -3.09 -4.88 18.45
N LEU A 245 -1.99 -4.37 18.97
CA LEU A 245 -1.54 -4.56 20.36
C LEU A 245 -2.57 -4.04 21.36
N VAL A 246 -3.17 -2.87 21.08
CA VAL A 246 -4.11 -2.25 22.03
C VAL A 246 -5.46 -2.95 22.02
N PHE A 247 -5.94 -3.37 20.84
CA PHE A 247 -7.29 -3.94 20.70
C PHE A 247 -7.32 -5.45 20.84
N LEU A 248 -6.25 -6.17 20.47
CA LEU A 248 -6.20 -7.64 20.45
C LEU A 248 -5.24 -8.23 21.48
N ALA A 249 -4.73 -7.42 22.42
CA ALA A 249 -3.84 -7.92 23.47
C ALA A 249 -4.49 -9.08 24.24
N GLY A 250 -3.80 -10.21 24.31
CA GLY A 250 -4.28 -11.41 25.00
C GLY A 250 -5.22 -12.31 24.19
N ASN A 251 -5.55 -11.95 22.93
CA ASN A 251 -6.26 -12.85 22.04
C ASN A 251 -5.35 -13.98 21.56
N LYS A 252 -5.92 -15.18 21.42
CA LYS A 252 -5.20 -16.34 20.86
C LYS A 252 -4.92 -16.16 19.36
N HIS A 253 -5.84 -15.51 18.65
CA HIS A 253 -5.71 -15.15 17.23
C HIS A 253 -5.29 -13.69 17.12
N HIS A 254 -4.10 -13.44 16.63
CA HIS A 254 -3.54 -12.11 16.49
C HIS A 254 -2.77 -11.96 15.16
N PRO A 255 -2.67 -10.74 14.62
CA PRO A 255 -2.00 -10.52 13.34
C PRO A 255 -0.49 -10.77 13.43
N LEU A 256 0.13 -10.94 12.25
CA LEU A 256 1.54 -11.26 12.07
C LEU A 256 2.47 -10.25 12.78
N THR A 257 2.07 -8.99 12.86
CA THR A 257 2.84 -7.94 13.56
C THR A 257 2.98 -8.22 15.05
N ILE A 258 1.93 -8.72 15.70
CA ILE A 258 1.99 -9.15 17.11
C ILE A 258 2.84 -10.42 17.24
N PHE A 259 2.64 -11.41 16.36
CA PHE A 259 3.46 -12.63 16.33
C PHE A 259 4.96 -12.31 16.28
N LEU A 260 5.37 -11.43 15.38
CA LEU A 260 6.76 -11.00 15.28
C LEU A 260 7.23 -10.19 16.48
N PHE A 261 6.38 -9.33 17.01
CA PHE A 261 6.69 -8.53 18.20
C PHE A 261 6.95 -9.42 19.44
N ASP A 262 6.17 -10.48 19.60
CA ASP A 262 6.33 -11.42 20.72
C ASP A 262 7.67 -12.18 20.65
N GLN A 263 8.23 -12.41 19.45
CA GLN A 263 9.56 -13.03 19.30
C GLN A 263 10.67 -12.13 19.83
N ILE A 264 10.50 -10.80 19.85
CA ILE A 264 11.49 -9.84 20.37
C ILE A 264 11.38 -9.72 21.91
N ARG A 265 10.19 -9.91 22.46
CA ARG A 265 9.92 -9.74 23.91
C ARG A 265 10.47 -10.89 24.75
N THR A 266 10.73 -12.03 24.18
CA THR A 266 11.32 -13.15 24.90
C THR A 266 12.81 -12.88 25.19
N LEU A 267 13.27 -13.19 26.39
CA LEU A 267 14.68 -12.99 26.83
C LEU A 267 15.68 -13.73 25.93
N ALA A 268 15.23 -14.79 25.25
CA ALA A 268 15.95 -15.45 24.18
C ALA A 268 15.26 -15.08 22.87
N ALA A 269 15.63 -13.92 22.29
CA ALA A 269 15.04 -13.49 21.01
C ALA A 269 15.26 -14.57 19.95
N ASN A 270 14.18 -15.10 19.42
CA ASN A 270 14.21 -16.12 18.36
C ASN A 270 14.49 -15.47 17.01
N TYR A 271 15.74 -15.05 16.80
CA TYR A 271 16.16 -14.31 15.60
C TYR A 271 15.84 -15.05 14.30
N TRP A 272 15.86 -16.37 14.29
CA TRP A 272 15.52 -17.17 13.12
C TRP A 272 14.02 -17.06 12.77
N ILE A 273 13.13 -17.09 13.78
CA ILE A 273 11.68 -16.86 13.60
C ILE A 273 11.44 -15.43 13.13
N LEU A 274 12.09 -14.45 13.77
CA LEU A 274 11.95 -13.04 13.44
C LEU A 274 12.40 -12.76 11.99
N SER A 275 13.53 -13.29 11.56
CA SER A 275 14.03 -13.06 10.20
C SER A 275 13.19 -13.78 9.15
N THR A 276 12.78 -15.02 9.42
CA THR A 276 11.97 -15.82 8.49
C THR A 276 10.54 -15.24 8.39
N GLY A 277 9.89 -14.97 9.53
CA GLY A 277 8.58 -14.36 9.57
C GLY A 277 8.57 -12.92 9.03
N GLY A 278 9.64 -12.16 9.29
CA GLY A 278 9.83 -10.82 8.74
C GLY A 278 9.93 -10.84 7.21
N MET A 279 10.66 -11.80 6.62
CA MET A 279 10.68 -11.97 5.16
C MET A 279 9.31 -12.31 4.58
N ILE A 280 8.56 -13.19 5.24
CA ILE A 280 7.18 -13.51 4.83
C ILE A 280 6.30 -12.25 4.92
N SER A 281 6.46 -11.46 6.00
CA SER A 281 5.72 -10.21 6.17
C SER A 281 5.97 -9.20 5.05
N ILE A 282 7.19 -9.11 4.52
CA ILE A 282 7.56 -8.24 3.40
C ILE A 282 7.00 -8.78 2.08
N LEU A 283 7.01 -10.10 1.87
CA LEU A 283 6.59 -10.70 0.60
C LEU A 283 5.12 -10.42 0.27
N VAL A 284 4.22 -10.43 1.27
CA VAL A 284 2.80 -10.23 1.02
C VAL A 284 2.49 -8.82 0.47
N PRO A 285 2.93 -7.71 1.08
CA PRO A 285 2.78 -6.38 0.49
C PRO A 285 3.47 -6.22 -0.87
N LEU A 286 4.60 -6.88 -1.10
CA LEU A 286 5.28 -6.86 -2.40
C LEU A 286 4.43 -7.53 -3.49
N VAL A 287 3.83 -8.69 -3.20
CA VAL A 287 2.91 -9.35 -4.15
C VAL A 287 1.72 -8.45 -4.46
N VAL A 288 1.12 -7.82 -3.45
CA VAL A 288 0.03 -6.87 -3.65
C VAL A 288 0.49 -5.68 -4.49
N PHE A 289 1.63 -5.07 -4.17
CA PHE A 289 2.18 -3.95 -4.92
C PHE A 289 2.43 -4.32 -6.39
N PHE A 290 3.12 -5.43 -6.67
CA PHE A 290 3.42 -5.86 -8.04
C PHE A 290 2.16 -6.21 -8.83
N SER A 291 1.10 -6.70 -8.17
CA SER A 291 -0.19 -6.97 -8.81
C SER A 291 -0.89 -5.70 -9.30
N PHE A 292 -0.75 -4.59 -8.56
CA PHE A 292 -1.42 -3.32 -8.85
C PHE A 292 -0.51 -2.23 -9.40
N GLN A 293 0.82 -2.42 -9.47
CA GLN A 293 1.80 -1.38 -9.86
C GLN A 293 1.48 -0.67 -11.18
N ARG A 294 0.94 -1.39 -12.17
CA ARG A 294 0.57 -0.80 -13.48
C ARG A 294 -0.48 0.30 -13.37
N TYR A 295 -1.36 0.20 -12.38
CA TYR A 295 -2.40 1.19 -12.11
C TYR A 295 -1.83 2.34 -11.26
N PHE A 296 -0.96 2.02 -10.30
CA PHE A 296 -0.27 2.97 -9.43
C PHE A 296 0.53 4.02 -10.22
N VAL A 297 1.37 3.58 -11.16
CA VAL A 297 2.19 4.48 -12.00
C VAL A 297 1.31 5.46 -12.79
N ARG A 298 0.17 4.98 -13.32
CA ARG A 298 -0.79 5.85 -14.05
C ARG A 298 -1.50 6.82 -13.12
N GLY A 299 -1.87 6.39 -11.91
CA GLY A 299 -2.59 7.22 -10.94
C GLY A 299 -1.74 8.37 -10.39
N VAL A 300 -0.49 8.09 -10.03
CA VAL A 300 0.45 9.10 -9.49
C VAL A 300 0.86 10.11 -10.58
N LEU A 301 1.14 9.65 -11.80
CA LEU A 301 1.53 10.54 -12.90
C LEU A 301 0.38 11.45 -13.36
N ALA A 302 -0.86 10.97 -13.34
CA ALA A 302 -2.02 11.80 -13.68
C ALA A 302 -2.25 12.96 -12.67
N GLY A 303 -1.83 12.79 -11.41
CA GLY A 303 -1.87 13.84 -10.40
C GLY A 303 -0.68 14.81 -10.43
N ALA A 304 0.43 14.43 -11.07
CA ALA A 304 1.68 15.21 -11.11
C ALA A 304 1.79 16.14 -12.34
N VAL A 305 0.97 15.92 -13.37
CA VAL A 305 0.94 16.76 -14.57
C VAL A 305 -0.25 17.71 -14.47
N LYS A 306 -0.03 18.84 -13.86
CA LYS A 306 -0.88 20.04 -13.96
C LYS A 306 -0.11 21.11 -14.69
#